data_320ec20c72efe21a9485abda516a6268
#
_entry.id   320ec20c72efe21a9485abda516a6268
#
_cell.length_a   1.000
_cell.length_b   1.000
_cell.length_c   1.000
_cell.angle_alpha   90.00
_cell.angle_beta   90.00
_cell.angle_gamma   90.00
#
_symmetry.space_group_name_H-M   'P 1'
#
loop_
_entity.id
_entity.type
_entity.pdbx_description
1 polymer ?
#
loop_
_entity_poly.entity_id
_entity_poly.type
_entity_poly.pdbx_seq_one_letter_code
_entity_poly.pdbx_strand_id
1 'polypeptide(L)'
;MSTNVKVIQAREFIRARPDGRAYLDRAEQLLAEIAQAGDGLDDFAILVDTRQVSGQLSATELWRLAETLVKFRHTFAKRTAVLCPMEKFDHTRFFALCAENHGFKIRAFISYEEAMEWLIAD
;
A
#
# COMPACT_ATOMS: atom_id res chain seq x y z
N MET A 1 -3.08 -14.81 10.41
CA MET A 1 -3.31 -13.49 9.80
C MET A 1 -4.00 -13.68 8.45
N SER A 2 -4.99 -12.91 8.19
CA SER A 2 -5.65 -12.92 6.90
C SER A 2 -5.33 -11.66 6.11
N THR A 3 -5.36 -11.78 4.80
CA THR A 3 -5.22 -10.67 3.88
C THR A 3 -6.42 -10.70 2.94
N ASN A 4 -7.05 -9.55 2.80
CA ASN A 4 -8.19 -9.42 1.92
C ASN A 4 -7.84 -8.47 0.80
N VAL A 5 -7.62 -9.02 -0.41
CA VAL A 5 -7.31 -8.26 -1.60
C VAL A 5 -8.45 -8.40 -2.58
N LYS A 6 -9.02 -7.28 -2.99
CA LYS A 6 -10.16 -7.25 -3.91
C LYS A 6 -9.91 -6.24 -5.04
N VAL A 7 -10.42 -6.57 -6.22
CA VAL A 7 -10.51 -5.62 -7.33
C VAL A 7 -11.94 -5.07 -7.35
N ILE A 8 -12.07 -3.76 -7.33
CA ILE A 8 -13.36 -3.07 -7.34
C ILE A 8 -13.53 -2.36 -8.67
N GLN A 9 -14.62 -2.65 -9.35
CA GLN A 9 -14.75 -2.35 -10.77
C GLN A 9 -15.39 -1.02 -11.18
N ALA A 10 -15.74 -0.11 -10.36
CA ALA A 10 -16.35 1.14 -10.89
C ALA A 10 -15.34 2.04 -11.63
N ARG A 11 -14.13 2.10 -11.17
CA ARG A 11 -12.84 2.37 -11.78
C ARG A 11 -12.02 1.27 -11.19
N GLU A 12 -11.15 0.65 -11.86
CA GLU A 12 -10.45 -0.51 -11.29
C GLU A 12 -9.61 -0.08 -10.09
N PHE A 13 -10.02 -0.54 -8.91
CA PHE A 13 -9.28 -0.36 -7.68
C PHE A 13 -8.87 -1.71 -7.13
N ILE A 14 -7.63 -1.79 -6.71
CA ILE A 14 -7.18 -2.92 -5.89
C ILE A 14 -7.21 -2.44 -4.46
N ARG A 15 -8.04 -3.07 -3.63
CA ARG A 15 -8.10 -2.76 -2.22
C ARG A 15 -7.53 -3.92 -1.42
N ALA A 16 -6.51 -3.62 -0.61
CA ALA A 16 -5.91 -4.59 0.29
C ALA A 16 -6.20 -4.16 1.73
N ARG A 17 -6.65 -5.09 2.56
CA ARG A 17 -6.96 -4.83 3.98
C ARG A 17 -6.26 -5.87 4.83
N PRO A 18 -4.95 -5.74 5.05
CA PRO A 18 -4.24 -6.65 5.93
C PRO A 18 -4.70 -6.50 7.37
N ASP A 19 -4.58 -7.57 8.13
CA ASP A 19 -4.88 -7.58 9.56
C ASP A 19 -3.77 -8.30 10.32
N GLY A 20 -3.97 -8.47 11.62
CA GLY A 20 -3.00 -9.13 12.46
C GLY A 20 -1.78 -8.27 12.74
N ARG A 21 -0.71 -8.89 13.21
CA ARG A 21 0.49 -8.19 13.61
C ARG A 21 1.41 -7.92 12.43
N ALA A 22 2.05 -6.74 12.44
CA ALA A 22 2.98 -6.34 11.39
C ALA A 22 4.27 -7.15 11.46
N TYR A 23 4.63 -7.80 10.35
CA TYR A 23 5.90 -8.48 10.13
C TYR A 23 6.37 -8.20 8.71
N LEU A 24 7.68 -8.08 8.53
CA LEU A 24 8.24 -7.73 7.22
C LEU A 24 7.88 -8.76 6.14
N ASP A 25 8.02 -10.05 6.43
CA ASP A 25 7.71 -11.10 5.46
C ASP A 25 6.24 -11.08 5.02
N ARG A 26 5.34 -10.78 5.95
CA ARG A 26 3.91 -10.65 5.61
C ARG A 26 3.63 -9.42 4.77
N ALA A 27 4.31 -8.32 5.06
CA ALA A 27 4.18 -7.11 4.27
C ALA A 27 4.71 -7.33 2.85
N GLU A 28 5.82 -8.02 2.70
CA GLU A 28 6.37 -8.36 1.39
C GLU A 28 5.44 -9.31 0.63
N GLN A 29 4.84 -10.26 1.31
CA GLN A 29 3.85 -11.15 0.71
C GLN A 29 2.62 -10.37 0.23
N LEU A 30 2.20 -9.37 0.99
CA LEU A 30 1.08 -8.51 0.59
C LEU A 30 1.38 -7.80 -0.73
N LEU A 31 2.61 -7.29 -0.91
CA LEU A 31 3.00 -6.66 -2.16
C LEU A 31 2.86 -7.66 -3.34
N ALA A 32 3.28 -8.90 -3.14
CA ALA A 32 3.17 -9.93 -4.16
C ALA A 32 1.70 -10.24 -4.49
N GLU A 33 0.84 -10.29 -3.48
CA GLU A 33 -0.59 -10.53 -3.66
C GLU A 33 -1.26 -9.38 -4.42
N ILE A 34 -0.89 -8.14 -4.12
CA ILE A 34 -1.39 -6.97 -4.85
C ILE A 34 -0.93 -7.03 -6.30
N ALA A 35 0.32 -7.38 -6.53
CA ALA A 35 0.85 -7.51 -7.89
C ALA A 35 0.09 -8.57 -8.68
N GLN A 36 -0.23 -9.70 -8.05
CA GLN A 36 -1.01 -10.75 -8.67
C GLN A 36 -2.44 -10.28 -9.00
N ALA A 37 -3.06 -9.53 -8.09
CA ALA A 37 -4.40 -8.98 -8.31
C ALA A 37 -4.42 -7.98 -9.46
N GLY A 38 -3.33 -7.25 -9.68
CA GLY A 38 -3.20 -6.27 -10.76
C GLY A 38 -2.83 -6.86 -12.11
N ASP A 39 -2.48 -8.14 -12.14
CA ASP A 39 -2.08 -8.79 -13.38
C ASP A 39 -3.26 -8.83 -14.36
N GLY A 40 -3.02 -8.37 -15.58
CA GLY A 40 -4.06 -8.29 -16.60
C GLY A 40 -4.93 -7.03 -16.53
N LEU A 41 -4.73 -6.15 -15.57
CA LEU A 41 -5.43 -4.87 -15.49
C LEU A 41 -4.59 -3.77 -16.15
N ASP A 42 -5.22 -2.97 -17.02
CA ASP A 42 -4.51 -1.91 -17.73
C ASP A 42 -4.35 -0.65 -16.90
N ASP A 43 -5.40 -0.26 -16.18
CA ASP A 43 -5.40 0.93 -15.37
C ASP A 43 -6.13 0.68 -14.06
N PHE A 44 -5.46 1.00 -12.95
CA PHE A 44 -6.03 0.79 -11.62
C PHE A 44 -5.33 1.69 -10.61
N ALA A 45 -5.99 1.90 -9.48
CA ALA A 45 -5.40 2.54 -8.32
C ALA A 45 -5.36 1.54 -7.17
N ILE A 46 -4.46 1.73 -6.24
CA ILE A 46 -4.26 0.79 -5.13
C ILE A 46 -4.56 1.50 -3.81
N LEU A 47 -5.42 0.90 -3.00
CA LEU A 47 -5.69 1.35 -1.64
C LEU A 47 -5.30 0.24 -0.67
N VAL A 48 -4.33 0.53 0.19
CA VAL A 48 -3.92 -0.39 1.26
C VAL A 48 -4.43 0.17 2.58
N ASP A 49 -5.41 -0.49 3.16
CA ASP A 49 -5.99 -0.09 4.44
C ASP A 49 -5.33 -0.87 5.58
N THR A 50 -4.46 -0.21 6.34
CA THR A 50 -3.69 -0.83 7.41
C THR A 50 -4.30 -0.62 8.79
N ARG A 51 -5.53 -0.10 8.86
CA ARG A 51 -6.14 0.25 10.16
C ARG A 51 -6.38 -0.96 11.07
N GLN A 52 -6.41 -2.17 10.51
CA GLN A 52 -6.60 -3.41 11.27
C GLN A 52 -5.27 -4.09 11.63
N VAL A 53 -4.13 -3.50 11.27
CA VAL A 53 -2.82 -4.06 11.57
C VAL A 53 -2.37 -3.56 12.93
N SER A 54 -1.92 -4.47 13.80
CA SER A 54 -1.33 -4.14 15.10
C SER A 54 0.19 -4.12 15.01
N GLY A 55 0.82 -3.36 15.91
CA GLY A 55 2.27 -3.20 15.91
C GLY A 55 2.74 -2.41 14.70
N GLN A 56 4.03 -2.37 14.50
CA GLN A 56 4.61 -1.66 13.35
C GLN A 56 5.98 -2.23 13.00
N LEU A 57 6.37 -2.06 11.75
CA LEU A 57 7.71 -2.43 11.29
C LEU A 57 8.71 -1.38 11.80
N SER A 58 9.96 -1.80 11.98
CA SER A 58 11.04 -0.86 12.29
C SER A 58 11.34 0.03 11.07
N ALA A 59 12.07 1.12 11.29
CA ALA A 59 12.49 1.99 10.20
C ALA A 59 13.32 1.23 9.16
N THR A 60 14.21 0.34 9.60
CA THR A 60 15.02 -0.49 8.69
C THR A 60 14.13 -1.43 7.89
N GLU A 61 13.12 -2.02 8.51
CA GLU A 61 12.19 -2.90 7.82
C GLU A 61 11.34 -2.14 6.80
N LEU A 62 10.91 -0.93 7.13
CA LEU A 62 10.18 -0.09 6.18
C LEU A 62 11.03 0.25 4.97
N TRP A 63 12.30 0.56 5.21
CA TRP A 63 13.24 0.84 4.14
C TRP A 63 13.41 -0.37 3.21
N ARG A 64 13.53 -1.57 3.82
CA ARG A 64 13.61 -2.82 3.05
C ARG A 64 12.33 -3.11 2.28
N LEU A 65 11.18 -2.82 2.86
CA LEU A 65 9.90 -3.00 2.19
C LEU A 65 9.82 -2.09 0.96
N ALA A 66 10.29 -0.86 1.07
CA ALA A 66 10.35 0.06 -0.06
C ALA A 66 11.27 -0.48 -1.17
N GLU A 67 12.38 -1.10 -0.81
CA GLU A 67 13.25 -1.75 -1.80
C GLU A 67 12.55 -2.93 -2.48
N THR A 68 11.76 -3.68 -1.73
CA THR A 68 11.02 -4.83 -2.29
C THR A 68 10.01 -4.39 -3.35
N LEU A 69 9.47 -3.16 -3.25
CA LEU A 69 8.58 -2.61 -4.28
C LEU A 69 9.20 -2.65 -5.66
N VAL A 70 10.52 -2.54 -5.77
CA VAL A 70 11.21 -2.54 -7.06
C VAL A 70 10.95 -3.82 -7.85
N LYS A 71 10.76 -4.94 -7.16
CA LYS A 71 10.42 -6.24 -7.78
C LYS A 71 9.04 -6.20 -8.45
N PHE A 72 8.17 -5.30 -8.01
CA PHE A 72 6.81 -5.17 -8.48
C PHE A 72 6.57 -3.80 -9.12
N ARG A 73 7.60 -3.24 -9.73
CA ARG A 73 7.59 -1.87 -10.27
C ARG A 73 6.43 -1.63 -11.24
N HIS A 74 6.11 -2.61 -12.05
CA HIS A 74 5.01 -2.49 -13.01
C HIS A 74 3.67 -2.24 -12.30
N THR A 75 3.40 -3.01 -11.25
CA THR A 75 2.17 -2.87 -10.46
C THR A 75 2.14 -1.54 -9.72
N PHE A 76 3.23 -1.20 -9.01
CA PHE A 76 3.27 -0.02 -8.16
C PHE A 76 3.69 1.25 -8.89
N ALA A 77 3.73 1.22 -10.22
CA ALA A 77 3.80 2.43 -11.03
C ALA A 77 2.52 3.28 -10.90
N LYS A 78 1.43 2.65 -10.46
CA LYS A 78 0.14 3.30 -10.21
C LYS A 78 0.13 3.98 -8.85
N ARG A 79 -0.79 4.94 -8.68
CA ARG A 79 -0.96 5.59 -7.37
C ARG A 79 -1.38 4.58 -6.33
N THR A 80 -0.70 4.60 -5.19
CA THR A 80 -0.98 3.74 -4.06
C THR A 80 -1.21 4.60 -2.82
N ALA A 81 -2.41 4.57 -2.26
CA ALA A 81 -2.72 5.22 -1.00
C ALA A 81 -2.62 4.20 0.12
N VAL A 82 -1.92 4.56 1.19
CA VAL A 82 -1.85 3.74 2.39
C VAL A 82 -2.64 4.45 3.48
N LEU A 83 -3.76 3.87 3.85
CA LEU A 83 -4.65 4.41 4.88
C LEU A 83 -4.25 3.82 6.22
N CYS A 84 -3.97 4.67 7.21
CA CYS A 84 -3.48 4.27 8.51
C CYS A 84 -4.17 5.03 9.63
N PRO A 85 -4.10 4.54 10.89
CA PRO A 85 -4.59 5.32 12.02
C PRO A 85 -3.69 6.53 12.26
N MET A 86 -4.23 7.55 12.89
CA MET A 86 -3.52 8.81 13.13
C MET A 86 -2.20 8.58 13.88
N GLU A 87 -2.18 7.71 14.88
CA GLU A 87 -1.00 7.44 15.69
C GLU A 87 0.14 6.79 14.93
N LYS A 88 -0.14 6.26 13.74
CA LYS A 88 0.86 5.63 12.87
C LYS A 88 1.18 6.46 11.63
N PHE A 89 0.67 7.68 11.55
CA PHE A 89 0.81 8.48 10.34
C PHE A 89 2.28 8.77 10.01
N ASP A 90 3.06 9.21 10.98
CA ASP A 90 4.48 9.53 10.74
C ASP A 90 5.26 8.30 10.28
N HIS A 91 4.95 7.17 10.84
CA HIS A 91 5.54 5.90 10.50
C HIS A 91 5.20 5.49 9.06
N THR A 92 3.95 5.58 8.69
CA THR A 92 3.48 5.27 7.33
C THR A 92 4.05 6.26 6.32
N ARG A 93 4.12 7.54 6.69
CA ARG A 93 4.70 8.58 5.86
C ARG A 93 6.19 8.32 5.59
N PHE A 94 6.91 7.82 6.57
CA PHE A 94 8.31 7.45 6.38
C PHE A 94 8.44 6.39 5.28
N PHE A 95 7.60 5.36 5.32
CA PHE A 95 7.58 4.36 4.26
C PHE A 95 7.28 4.99 2.89
N ALA A 96 6.29 5.88 2.83
CA ALA A 96 5.93 6.55 1.58
C ALA A 96 7.10 7.36 1.02
N LEU A 97 7.86 8.04 1.89
CA LEU A 97 9.04 8.79 1.47
C LEU A 97 10.14 7.86 0.94
N CYS A 98 10.37 6.72 1.58
CA CYS A 98 11.33 5.72 1.10
C CYS A 98 10.91 5.21 -0.29
N ALA A 99 9.63 4.95 -0.48
CA ALA A 99 9.09 4.50 -1.76
C ALA A 99 9.24 5.59 -2.84
N GLU A 100 8.98 6.84 -2.48
CA GLU A 100 9.15 7.97 -3.40
C GLU A 100 10.59 8.09 -3.90
N ASN A 101 11.57 7.81 -3.05
CA ASN A 101 12.97 7.81 -3.44
C ASN A 101 13.29 6.75 -4.52
N HIS A 102 12.45 5.73 -4.62
CA HIS A 102 12.55 4.71 -5.67
C HIS A 102 11.65 5.00 -6.87
N GLY A 103 11.01 6.17 -6.90
CA GLY A 103 10.18 6.59 -8.02
C GLY A 103 8.71 6.18 -7.93
N PHE A 104 8.26 5.67 -6.80
CA PHE A 104 6.87 5.24 -6.64
C PHE A 104 5.96 6.38 -6.20
N LYS A 105 4.68 6.29 -6.56
CA LYS A 105 3.65 7.27 -6.18
C LYS A 105 2.84 6.69 -5.03
N ILE A 106 3.43 6.71 -3.85
CA ILE A 106 2.80 6.18 -2.64
C ILE A 106 2.61 7.32 -1.64
N ARG A 107 1.43 7.39 -1.05
CA ARG A 107 1.07 8.45 -0.12
C ARG A 107 0.30 7.91 1.08
N ALA A 108 0.64 8.45 2.27
CA ALA A 108 -0.02 8.07 3.52
C ALA A 108 -1.23 8.97 3.76
N PHE A 109 -2.32 8.37 4.26
CA PHE A 109 -3.55 9.07 4.61
C PHE A 109 -4.12 8.55 5.92
N ILE A 110 -4.81 9.43 6.65
CA ILE A 110 -5.60 9.05 7.82
C ILE A 110 -7.10 9.13 7.53
N SER A 111 -7.47 9.73 6.40
CA SER A 111 -8.87 9.88 5.97
C SER A 111 -9.12 9.06 4.71
N TYR A 112 -10.12 8.19 4.76
CA TYR A 112 -10.54 7.41 3.60
C TYR A 112 -10.94 8.32 2.44
N GLU A 113 -11.71 9.38 2.73
CA GLU A 113 -12.19 10.31 1.72
C GLU A 113 -11.02 11.00 1.01
N GLU A 114 -10.03 11.47 1.75
CA GLU A 114 -8.86 12.11 1.17
C GLU A 114 -8.05 11.13 0.33
N ALA A 115 -7.90 9.89 0.81
CA ALA A 115 -7.22 8.85 0.05
C ALA A 115 -7.92 8.62 -1.29
N MET A 116 -9.24 8.49 -1.28
CA MET A 116 -10.00 8.25 -2.49
C MET A 116 -9.95 9.44 -3.44
N GLU A 117 -10.03 10.67 -2.93
CA GLU A 117 -9.91 11.88 -3.74
C GLU A 117 -8.57 11.90 -4.49
N TRP A 118 -7.50 11.56 -3.79
CA TRP A 118 -6.18 11.52 -4.41
C TRP A 118 -6.06 10.41 -5.45
N LEU A 119 -6.63 9.23 -5.17
CA LEU A 119 -6.55 8.09 -6.09
C LEU A 119 -7.32 8.33 -7.38
N ILE A 120 -8.43 9.08 -7.33
CA ILE A 120 -9.24 9.34 -8.52
C ILE A 120 -8.89 10.66 -9.20
N ALA A 121 -7.99 11.45 -8.65
CA ALA A 121 -7.59 12.73 -9.24
C ALA A 121 -6.84 12.51 -10.55
N ASP A 122 -7.04 13.42 -11.47
CA ASP A 122 -6.36 13.40 -12.77
C ASP A 122 -4.90 13.86 -12.69
#